data_23374fb4b93cd5421226f7aef6b25f27
#
_entry.id   23374fb4b93cd5421226f7aef6b25f27
#
_cell.length_a   1.000
_cell.length_b   1.000
_cell.length_c   1.000
_cell.angle_alpha   90.00
_cell.angle_beta   90.00
_cell.angle_gamma   90.00
#
_symmetry.space_group_name_H-M   'P 1'
#
loop_
_entity.id
_entity.type
_entity.pdbx_description
1 polymer ?
#
loop_
_entity_poly.entity_id
_entity_poly.type
_entity_poly.pdbx_seq_one_letter_code
_entity_poly.pdbx_strand_id
1 'polypeptide(L)'
;NEEELAWLDSLAGVGDSLKRLNDKDFKKVINKLKKEQKKNIKQDKSDTGTDMIPVMKTVHFRQDRVHDFAWFADQYWIVNKGKLWLKDSTRQVTLWSMYLPKNAEMWRSSIEYLHDSGYWYSRFYGNYPYNHITAVDGDMSAGGGMEYPNITVISRDLSKDLLEYVIMHEVGHNWFYGILGNNERDHTWLDEGLNEYSNIRYWEKKYSDRNNQFVIQDIIQNKLGVGKNFDIHLFHYLSIAAIAKSRDAQPLDISANENFSYANYGQNYTRTAVM
;
A
#
# COMPACT_ATOMS: atom_id res chain seq x y z
N ASN A 1 -23.80 -7.45 -5.24
CA ASN A 1 -24.55 -8.48 -5.99
C ASN A 1 -23.78 -8.85 -7.26
N GLU A 2 -24.27 -9.80 -8.05
CA GLU A 2 -23.59 -10.26 -9.28
C GLU A 2 -23.45 -9.16 -10.32
N GLU A 3 -24.42 -8.28 -10.45
CA GLU A 3 -24.38 -7.14 -11.37
C GLU A 3 -23.28 -6.15 -11.01
N GLU A 4 -23.07 -5.89 -9.72
CA GLU A 4 -22.02 -5.00 -9.24
C GLU A 4 -20.63 -5.59 -9.45
N LEU A 5 -20.48 -6.90 -9.24
CA LEU A 5 -19.24 -7.60 -9.56
C LEU A 5 -18.97 -7.61 -11.07
N ALA A 6 -19.99 -7.84 -11.90
CA ALA A 6 -19.85 -7.78 -13.35
C ALA A 6 -19.49 -6.37 -13.82
N TRP A 7 -20.07 -5.34 -13.23
CA TRP A 7 -19.72 -3.96 -13.51
C TRP A 7 -18.27 -3.66 -13.11
N LEU A 8 -17.84 -4.06 -11.92
CA LEU A 8 -16.47 -3.88 -11.45
C LEU A 8 -15.47 -4.64 -12.34
N ASP A 9 -15.82 -5.84 -12.78
CA ASP A 9 -15.02 -6.62 -13.73
C ASP A 9 -14.93 -5.95 -15.11
N SER A 10 -15.98 -5.27 -15.56
CA SER A 10 -15.92 -4.50 -16.82
C SER A 10 -14.96 -3.31 -16.71
N LEU A 11 -14.96 -2.62 -15.57
CA LEU A 11 -13.99 -1.54 -15.31
C LEU A 11 -12.55 -2.08 -15.25
N ALA A 12 -12.34 -3.23 -14.61
CA ALA A 12 -11.04 -3.89 -14.59
C ALA A 12 -10.57 -4.31 -16.00
N GLY A 13 -11.47 -4.73 -16.88
CA GLY A 13 -11.16 -5.00 -18.29
C GLY A 13 -10.62 -3.77 -19.04
N VAL A 14 -11.15 -2.59 -18.73
CA VAL A 14 -10.62 -1.32 -19.25
C VAL A 14 -9.21 -1.06 -18.69
N GLY A 15 -9.02 -1.18 -17.40
CA GLY A 15 -7.72 -0.99 -16.74
C GLY A 15 -6.65 -1.97 -17.28
N ASP A 16 -6.99 -3.23 -17.45
CA ASP A 16 -6.09 -4.24 -18.02
C ASP A 16 -5.74 -3.94 -19.48
N SER A 17 -6.66 -3.41 -20.25
CA SER A 17 -6.38 -2.95 -21.60
C SER A 17 -5.40 -1.79 -21.62
N LEU A 18 -5.52 -0.84 -20.68
CA LEU A 18 -4.58 0.25 -20.52
C LEU A 18 -3.16 -0.24 -20.17
N LYS A 19 -3.04 -1.22 -19.27
CA LYS A 19 -1.73 -1.80 -18.88
C LYS A 19 -0.96 -2.41 -20.05
N ARG A 20 -1.66 -2.95 -21.05
CA ARG A 20 -1.06 -3.60 -22.24
C ARG A 20 -0.55 -2.61 -23.29
N LEU A 21 -0.91 -1.34 -23.19
CA LEU A 21 -0.42 -0.31 -24.13
C LEU A 21 1.09 -0.10 -23.97
N ASN A 22 1.76 0.25 -25.07
CA ASN A 22 3.12 0.79 -25.00
C ASN A 22 3.12 2.14 -24.25
N ASP A 23 4.27 2.60 -23.81
CA ASP A 23 4.39 3.80 -22.97
C ASP A 23 3.84 5.06 -23.62
N LYS A 24 4.03 5.22 -24.95
CA LYS A 24 3.53 6.38 -25.69
C LYS A 24 2.01 6.42 -25.72
N ASP A 25 1.38 5.29 -26.05
CA ASP A 25 -0.07 5.20 -26.14
C ASP A 25 -0.71 5.25 -24.75
N PHE A 26 -0.10 4.60 -23.75
CA PHE A 26 -0.51 4.70 -22.35
C PHE A 26 -0.54 6.18 -21.90
N LYS A 27 0.55 6.91 -22.06
CA LYS A 27 0.61 8.34 -21.71
C LYS A 27 -0.44 9.17 -22.42
N LYS A 28 -0.70 8.90 -23.71
CA LYS A 28 -1.73 9.60 -24.49
C LYS A 28 -3.12 9.40 -23.90
N VAL A 29 -3.50 8.15 -23.58
CA VAL A 29 -4.80 7.84 -23.01
C VAL A 29 -4.93 8.43 -21.61
N ILE A 30 -3.93 8.27 -20.75
CA ILE A 30 -3.92 8.85 -19.40
C ILE A 30 -4.06 10.36 -19.43
N ASN A 31 -3.37 11.05 -20.32
CA ASN A 31 -3.52 12.50 -20.47
C ASN A 31 -4.93 12.92 -20.91
N LYS A 32 -5.62 12.10 -21.71
CA LYS A 32 -7.01 12.33 -22.07
C LYS A 32 -7.91 12.18 -20.83
N LEU A 33 -7.77 11.10 -20.07
CA LEU A 33 -8.53 10.86 -18.83
C LEU A 33 -8.31 11.98 -17.79
N LYS A 34 -7.08 12.46 -17.62
CA LYS A 34 -6.77 13.61 -16.74
C LYS A 34 -7.51 14.88 -17.16
N LYS A 35 -7.63 15.14 -18.47
CA LYS A 35 -8.35 16.31 -18.99
C LYS A 35 -9.85 16.17 -18.77
N GLU A 36 -10.41 15.00 -19.03
CA GLU A 36 -11.84 14.70 -18.82
C GLU A 36 -12.20 14.83 -17.34
N GLN A 37 -11.42 14.26 -16.43
CA GLN A 37 -11.58 14.41 -14.99
C GLN A 37 -11.63 15.89 -14.57
N LYS A 38 -10.65 16.70 -15.02
CA LYS A 38 -10.61 18.14 -14.71
C LYS A 38 -11.82 18.90 -15.25
N LYS A 39 -12.32 18.51 -16.43
CA LYS A 39 -13.51 19.12 -17.02
C LYS A 39 -14.75 18.82 -16.19
N ASN A 40 -14.95 17.54 -15.84
CA ASN A 40 -16.10 17.10 -15.06
C ASN A 40 -16.14 17.74 -13.67
N ILE A 41 -15.00 17.77 -12.95
CA ILE A 41 -14.91 18.44 -11.64
C ILE A 41 -15.27 19.94 -11.73
N LYS A 42 -14.93 20.61 -12.84
CA LYS A 42 -15.32 22.02 -13.04
C LYS A 42 -16.82 22.16 -13.30
N GLN A 43 -17.38 21.25 -14.06
CA GLN A 43 -18.80 21.23 -14.40
C GLN A 43 -19.65 20.94 -13.16
N ASP A 44 -19.28 19.94 -12.35
CA ASP A 44 -19.97 19.60 -11.09
C ASP A 44 -19.98 20.79 -10.11
N LYS A 45 -18.90 21.59 -10.09
CA LYS A 45 -18.83 22.79 -9.25
C LYS A 45 -19.70 23.96 -9.77
N SER A 46 -20.01 23.98 -11.06
CA SER A 46 -20.86 25.02 -11.68
C SER A 46 -22.35 24.69 -11.62
N ASP A 47 -22.67 23.42 -11.42
CA ASP A 47 -24.05 22.88 -11.50
C ASP A 47 -24.75 22.83 -10.13
N THR A 48 -24.36 23.72 -9.20
CA THR A 48 -24.91 23.78 -7.83
C THR A 48 -26.36 24.29 -7.78
N GLY A 49 -27.09 24.30 -8.90
CA GLY A 49 -28.41 24.95 -9.04
C GLY A 49 -29.58 24.08 -9.47
N THR A 50 -29.39 22.79 -9.74
CA THR A 50 -30.51 21.92 -10.09
C THR A 50 -30.88 21.02 -8.92
N ASP A 51 -32.16 21.10 -8.49
CA ASP A 51 -32.80 20.21 -7.49
C ASP A 51 -32.88 18.75 -7.98
N MET A 52 -31.75 18.16 -8.36
CA MET A 52 -31.71 16.74 -8.66
C MET A 52 -31.80 15.98 -7.36
N ILE A 53 -32.90 15.31 -7.12
CA ILE A 53 -33.05 14.34 -6.04
C ILE A 53 -31.97 13.26 -6.28
N PRO A 54 -30.99 13.10 -5.38
CA PRO A 54 -29.94 12.10 -5.59
C PRO A 54 -30.56 10.71 -5.61
N VAL A 55 -30.25 9.94 -6.64
CA VAL A 55 -30.62 8.52 -6.68
C VAL A 55 -29.81 7.80 -5.63
N MET A 56 -30.45 7.45 -4.52
CA MET A 56 -29.81 6.74 -3.43
C MET A 56 -29.68 5.25 -3.73
N LYS A 57 -28.51 4.69 -3.45
CA LYS A 57 -28.25 3.24 -3.54
C LYS A 57 -27.69 2.75 -2.21
N THR A 58 -28.23 1.65 -1.71
CA THR A 58 -27.67 0.97 -0.54
C THR A 58 -26.75 -0.16 -1.01
N VAL A 59 -25.51 -0.15 -0.52
CA VAL A 59 -24.55 -1.23 -0.75
C VAL A 59 -24.22 -1.85 0.59
N HIS A 60 -24.28 -3.18 0.66
CA HIS A 60 -24.03 -3.92 1.87
C HIS A 60 -22.73 -4.72 1.72
N PHE A 61 -21.72 -4.40 2.51
CA PHE A 61 -20.45 -5.11 2.60
C PHE A 61 -20.43 -5.99 3.84
N ARG A 62 -19.85 -7.18 3.72
CA ARG A 62 -19.63 -8.09 4.82
C ARG A 62 -18.25 -8.72 4.72
N GLN A 63 -17.53 -8.70 5.82
CA GLN A 63 -16.26 -9.41 5.99
C GLN A 63 -16.23 -10.00 7.41
N ASP A 64 -15.93 -11.31 7.50
CA ASP A 64 -15.77 -11.98 8.79
C ASP A 64 -14.30 -11.93 9.24
N ARG A 65 -14.08 -12.03 10.56
CA ARG A 65 -12.75 -12.08 11.19
C ARG A 65 -11.89 -10.86 10.94
N VAL A 66 -12.49 -9.68 11.04
CA VAL A 66 -11.81 -8.39 10.97
C VAL A 66 -12.12 -7.59 12.23
N HIS A 67 -11.18 -6.78 12.65
CA HIS A 67 -11.29 -5.93 13.84
C HIS A 67 -11.51 -4.47 13.49
N ASP A 68 -11.38 -4.12 12.21
CA ASP A 68 -11.62 -2.79 11.68
C ASP A 68 -12.32 -2.85 10.32
N PHE A 69 -12.84 -1.72 9.86
CA PHE A 69 -13.56 -1.61 8.62
C PHE A 69 -13.33 -0.24 7.95
N ALA A 70 -12.96 -0.27 6.68
CA ALA A 70 -12.87 0.92 5.84
C ALA A 70 -13.55 0.70 4.50
N TRP A 71 -14.01 1.78 3.88
CA TRP A 71 -14.48 1.80 2.52
C TRP A 71 -14.02 3.07 1.81
N PHE A 72 -13.81 2.97 0.50
CA PHE A 72 -13.34 4.06 -0.33
C PHE A 72 -14.20 4.15 -1.59
N ALA A 73 -14.40 5.35 -2.08
CA ALA A 73 -15.15 5.59 -3.31
C ALA A 73 -14.57 6.78 -4.08
N ASP A 74 -14.41 6.63 -5.37
CA ASP A 74 -14.07 7.71 -6.30
C ASP A 74 -14.58 7.34 -7.70
N GLN A 75 -15.26 8.25 -8.37
CA GLN A 75 -15.84 8.01 -9.70
C GLN A 75 -14.81 8.00 -10.84
N TYR A 76 -13.57 8.39 -10.57
CA TYR A 76 -12.51 8.53 -11.57
C TYR A 76 -11.44 7.44 -11.48
N TRP A 77 -11.60 6.46 -10.61
CA TRP A 77 -10.60 5.40 -10.49
C TRP A 77 -10.44 4.59 -11.77
N ILE A 78 -9.19 4.34 -12.13
CA ILE A 78 -8.82 3.23 -12.99
C ILE A 78 -8.75 1.99 -12.09
N VAL A 79 -9.46 0.94 -12.50
CA VAL A 79 -9.56 -0.31 -11.75
C VAL A 79 -8.74 -1.38 -12.45
N ASN A 80 -7.86 -2.06 -11.74
CA ASN A 80 -7.18 -3.25 -12.23
C ASN A 80 -7.51 -4.47 -11.36
N LYS A 81 -7.54 -5.64 -11.97
CA LYS A 81 -7.79 -6.92 -11.31
C LYS A 81 -6.64 -7.88 -11.56
N GLY A 82 -6.30 -8.67 -10.57
CA GLY A 82 -5.33 -9.76 -10.66
C GLY A 82 -5.74 -10.95 -9.82
N LYS A 83 -4.90 -11.97 -9.80
CA LYS A 83 -5.13 -13.22 -9.08
C LYS A 83 -3.84 -13.66 -8.41
N LEU A 84 -3.94 -14.15 -7.19
CA LEU A 84 -2.88 -14.83 -6.47
C LEU A 84 -3.33 -16.24 -6.11
N TRP A 85 -2.57 -17.26 -6.54
CA TRP A 85 -2.75 -18.63 -6.10
C TRP A 85 -1.93 -18.86 -4.84
N LEU A 86 -2.56 -19.30 -3.77
CA LEU A 86 -1.88 -19.62 -2.53
C LEU A 86 -1.06 -20.91 -2.67
N LYS A 87 -0.15 -21.15 -1.73
CA LYS A 87 0.83 -22.24 -1.77
C LYS A 87 0.22 -23.63 -1.97
N ASP A 88 -0.95 -23.86 -1.38
CA ASP A 88 -1.69 -25.13 -1.51
C ASP A 88 -2.46 -25.26 -2.84
N SER A 89 -2.42 -24.23 -3.69
CA SER A 89 -3.12 -24.16 -4.98
C SER A 89 -4.63 -24.44 -4.91
N THR A 90 -5.20 -24.50 -3.72
CA THR A 90 -6.62 -24.81 -3.51
C THR A 90 -7.47 -23.57 -3.47
N ARG A 91 -6.87 -22.42 -3.14
CA ARG A 91 -7.58 -21.15 -2.98
C ARG A 91 -6.91 -20.03 -3.77
N GLN A 92 -7.73 -19.30 -4.51
CA GLN A 92 -7.35 -18.10 -5.22
C GLN A 92 -7.77 -16.86 -4.42
N VAL A 93 -6.88 -15.88 -4.32
CA VAL A 93 -7.14 -14.55 -3.79
C VAL A 93 -7.29 -13.57 -4.94
N THR A 94 -8.34 -12.76 -4.94
CA THR A 94 -8.55 -11.71 -5.94
C THR A 94 -7.76 -10.46 -5.54
N LEU A 95 -7.01 -9.89 -6.48
CA LEU A 95 -6.25 -8.66 -6.28
C LEU A 95 -6.97 -7.51 -6.96
N TRP A 96 -7.12 -6.38 -6.25
CA TRP A 96 -7.71 -5.17 -6.78
C TRP A 96 -6.78 -3.98 -6.57
N SER A 97 -6.65 -3.15 -7.59
CA SER A 97 -5.93 -1.89 -7.50
C SER A 97 -6.78 -0.79 -8.10
N MET A 98 -7.00 0.28 -7.34
CA MET A 98 -7.87 1.39 -7.71
C MET A 98 -7.11 2.70 -7.53
N TYR A 99 -6.90 3.45 -8.61
CA TYR A 99 -6.07 4.64 -8.59
C TYR A 99 -6.52 5.72 -9.57
N LEU A 100 -6.20 6.96 -9.26
CA LEU A 100 -6.56 8.11 -10.10
C LEU A 100 -5.68 8.21 -11.34
N PRO A 101 -6.22 8.74 -12.45
CA PRO A 101 -5.44 8.95 -13.68
C PRO A 101 -4.15 9.74 -13.48
N LYS A 102 -4.11 10.66 -12.50
CA LYS A 102 -2.91 11.45 -12.20
C LYS A 102 -1.72 10.58 -11.76
N ASN A 103 -1.98 9.45 -11.07
CA ASN A 103 -0.98 8.54 -10.51
C ASN A 103 -0.78 7.27 -11.36
N ALA A 104 -1.46 7.17 -12.52
CA ALA A 104 -1.50 5.95 -13.32
C ALA A 104 -0.12 5.43 -13.76
N GLU A 105 0.86 6.30 -14.03
CA GLU A 105 2.22 5.87 -14.40
C GLU A 105 2.91 5.14 -13.24
N MET A 106 2.71 5.62 -12.02
CA MET A 106 3.25 5.02 -10.81
C MET A 106 2.55 3.69 -10.48
N TRP A 107 1.21 3.67 -10.58
CA TRP A 107 0.38 2.54 -10.20
C TRP A 107 0.27 1.42 -11.22
N ARG A 108 0.89 1.57 -12.40
CA ARG A 108 0.76 0.60 -13.50
C ARG A 108 1.16 -0.83 -13.11
N SER A 109 2.13 -0.99 -12.20
CA SER A 109 2.60 -2.28 -11.69
C SER A 109 1.97 -2.69 -10.36
N SER A 110 0.99 -1.96 -9.83
CA SER A 110 0.43 -2.19 -8.50
C SER A 110 -0.16 -3.60 -8.29
N ILE A 111 -0.72 -4.23 -9.33
CA ILE A 111 -1.18 -5.62 -9.25
C ILE A 111 -0.02 -6.60 -9.03
N GLU A 112 1.14 -6.36 -9.64
CA GLU A 112 2.36 -7.14 -9.40
C GLU A 112 2.81 -6.99 -7.95
N TYR A 113 2.82 -5.75 -7.43
CA TYR A 113 3.19 -5.48 -6.04
C TYR A 113 2.25 -6.18 -5.04
N LEU A 114 0.94 -6.12 -5.28
CA LEU A 114 -0.06 -6.85 -4.47
C LEU A 114 0.13 -8.37 -4.55
N HIS A 115 0.40 -8.89 -5.76
CA HIS A 115 0.65 -10.31 -5.96
C HIS A 115 1.87 -10.77 -5.16
N ASP A 116 2.99 -10.09 -5.33
CA ASP A 116 4.25 -10.47 -4.70
C ASP A 116 4.21 -10.32 -3.19
N SER A 117 3.54 -9.29 -2.68
CA SER A 117 3.31 -9.11 -1.25
C SER A 117 2.52 -10.28 -0.68
N GLY A 118 1.34 -10.57 -1.23
CA GLY A 118 0.52 -11.70 -0.80
C GLY A 118 1.22 -13.05 -0.95
N TYR A 119 2.03 -13.24 -2.02
CA TYR A 119 2.79 -14.44 -2.28
C TYR A 119 3.90 -14.68 -1.24
N TRP A 120 4.78 -13.70 -1.01
CA TRP A 120 5.92 -13.88 -0.12
C TRP A 120 5.49 -13.97 1.34
N TYR A 121 4.57 -13.13 1.80
CA TYR A 121 4.04 -13.19 3.16
C TYR A 121 3.30 -14.52 3.41
N SER A 122 2.52 -15.01 2.45
CA SER A 122 1.91 -16.35 2.56
C SER A 122 2.94 -17.46 2.69
N ARG A 123 4.10 -17.34 2.06
CA ARG A 123 5.19 -18.29 2.19
C ARG A 123 5.95 -18.20 3.50
N PHE A 124 6.05 -17.00 4.06
CA PHE A 124 6.77 -16.78 5.31
C PHE A 124 5.95 -17.18 6.53
N TYR A 125 4.66 -16.85 6.52
CA TYR A 125 3.83 -16.84 7.74
C TYR A 125 2.53 -17.64 7.63
N GLY A 126 2.28 -18.29 6.50
CA GLY A 126 1.03 -19.01 6.24
C GLY A 126 0.10 -18.26 5.29
N ASN A 127 -0.85 -19.01 4.70
CA ASN A 127 -1.71 -18.51 3.65
C ASN A 127 -2.49 -17.25 4.07
N TYR A 128 -2.59 -16.29 3.15
CA TYR A 128 -3.41 -15.10 3.30
C TYR A 128 -4.85 -15.45 3.72
N PRO A 129 -5.41 -14.84 4.77
CA PRO A 129 -6.65 -15.31 5.39
C PRO A 129 -7.92 -14.96 4.62
N TYR A 130 -7.92 -13.86 3.84
CA TYR A 130 -9.11 -13.33 3.19
C TYR A 130 -9.18 -13.72 1.69
N ASN A 131 -10.31 -13.35 1.03
CA ASN A 131 -10.56 -13.70 -0.37
C ASN A 131 -10.06 -12.66 -1.38
N HIS A 132 -9.69 -11.48 -0.91
CA HIS A 132 -9.15 -10.41 -1.77
C HIS A 132 -8.10 -9.57 -1.03
N ILE A 133 -7.25 -8.93 -1.81
CA ILE A 133 -6.32 -7.89 -1.38
C ILE A 133 -6.59 -6.68 -2.25
N THR A 134 -6.83 -5.53 -1.65
CA THR A 134 -7.13 -4.30 -2.38
C THR A 134 -6.16 -3.19 -1.96
N ALA A 135 -5.61 -2.47 -2.93
CA ALA A 135 -4.91 -1.21 -2.68
C ALA A 135 -5.63 -0.07 -3.39
N VAL A 136 -5.84 1.02 -2.68
CA VAL A 136 -6.48 2.23 -3.19
C VAL A 136 -5.57 3.45 -3.09
N ASP A 137 -5.55 4.26 -4.14
CA ASP A 137 -4.91 5.57 -4.17
C ASP A 137 -5.79 6.58 -3.42
N GLY A 138 -5.39 6.92 -2.21
CA GLY A 138 -6.15 7.76 -1.30
C GLY A 138 -5.42 9.03 -0.89
N ASP A 139 -6.15 9.92 -0.21
CA ASP A 139 -5.61 11.14 0.37
C ASP A 139 -5.42 10.92 1.86
N MET A 140 -4.18 11.00 2.32
CA MET A 140 -3.81 10.77 3.72
C MET A 140 -2.94 11.93 4.21
N SER A 141 -3.33 12.54 5.32
CA SER A 141 -2.59 13.63 5.93
C SER A 141 -1.27 13.18 6.57
N ALA A 142 -1.20 11.93 7.00
CA ALA A 142 0.00 11.36 7.64
C ALA A 142 1.06 10.87 6.63
N GLY A 143 0.70 10.71 5.34
CA GLY A 143 1.56 10.07 4.34
C GLY A 143 1.62 8.54 4.51
N GLY A 144 2.45 7.85 3.71
CA GLY A 144 2.60 6.40 3.77
C GLY A 144 1.36 5.62 3.30
N GLY A 145 0.83 4.79 4.15
CA GLY A 145 -0.38 4.01 3.94
C GLY A 145 -1.18 3.82 5.22
N MET A 146 -2.24 3.03 5.14
CA MET A 146 -3.02 2.55 6.28
C MET A 146 -3.60 1.18 5.98
N GLU A 147 -3.42 0.28 6.91
CA GLU A 147 -3.54 -1.17 6.81
C GLU A 147 -4.93 -1.74 7.07
N TYR A 148 -6.00 -1.06 6.75
CA TYR A 148 -7.33 -1.63 6.98
C TYR A 148 -7.45 -3.06 6.44
N PRO A 149 -8.12 -3.98 7.16
CA PRO A 149 -8.19 -5.39 6.79
C PRO A 149 -8.61 -5.60 5.34
N ASN A 150 -7.77 -6.30 4.58
CA ASN A 150 -7.90 -6.64 3.15
C ASN A 150 -8.12 -5.47 2.15
N ILE A 151 -8.15 -4.23 2.62
CA ILE A 151 -8.16 -3.02 1.80
C ILE A 151 -7.22 -1.98 2.40
N THR A 152 -6.12 -1.70 1.73
CA THR A 152 -5.15 -0.70 2.18
C THR A 152 -5.26 0.58 1.36
N VAL A 153 -5.16 1.74 2.02
CA VAL A 153 -5.07 3.02 1.36
C VAL A 153 -3.62 3.48 1.30
N ILE A 154 -3.19 3.93 0.13
CA ILE A 154 -1.82 4.39 -0.13
C ILE A 154 -1.85 5.88 -0.44
N SER A 155 -0.98 6.65 0.21
CA SER A 155 -0.89 8.10 0.03
C SER A 155 -0.56 8.48 -1.41
N ARG A 156 -1.21 9.56 -1.88
CA ARG A 156 -1.03 10.12 -3.23
C ARG A 156 0.34 10.75 -3.47
N ASP A 157 1.04 11.12 -2.41
CA ASP A 157 2.26 11.92 -2.50
C ASP A 157 3.56 11.09 -2.46
N LEU A 158 3.43 9.78 -2.65
CA LEU A 158 4.57 8.87 -2.74
C LEU A 158 5.33 9.03 -4.06
N SER A 159 6.63 8.78 -4.03
CA SER A 159 7.40 8.56 -5.25
C SER A 159 7.09 7.17 -5.83
N LYS A 160 7.33 7.01 -7.14
CA LYS A 160 7.16 5.71 -7.81
C LYS A 160 7.89 4.59 -7.09
N ASP A 161 9.08 4.89 -6.61
CA ASP A 161 9.97 3.90 -6.01
C ASP A 161 9.52 3.45 -4.62
N LEU A 162 8.74 4.28 -3.93
CA LEU A 162 8.17 3.94 -2.62
C LEU A 162 6.84 3.20 -2.72
N LEU A 163 6.17 3.23 -3.87
CA LEU A 163 4.84 2.62 -3.99
C LEU A 163 4.85 1.12 -3.71
N GLU A 164 5.80 0.38 -4.26
CA GLU A 164 5.93 -1.05 -4.01
C GLU A 164 6.18 -1.33 -2.53
N TYR A 165 7.11 -0.57 -1.93
CA TYR A 165 7.44 -0.72 -0.53
C TYR A 165 6.24 -0.50 0.37
N VAL A 166 5.49 0.58 0.16
CA VAL A 166 4.31 0.89 0.98
C VAL A 166 3.20 -0.14 0.74
N ILE A 167 2.91 -0.54 -0.52
CA ILE A 167 1.92 -1.60 -0.78
C ILE A 167 2.31 -2.90 -0.06
N MET A 168 3.57 -3.29 -0.12
CA MET A 168 4.07 -4.50 0.54
C MET A 168 3.93 -4.39 2.07
N HIS A 169 4.28 -3.25 2.65
CA HIS A 169 4.17 -2.97 4.07
C HIS A 169 2.72 -3.09 4.53
N GLU A 170 1.81 -2.35 3.90
CA GLU A 170 0.40 -2.36 4.29
C GLU A 170 -0.29 -3.72 4.09
N VAL A 171 0.10 -4.47 3.06
CA VAL A 171 -0.40 -5.84 2.88
C VAL A 171 0.11 -6.76 4.00
N GLY A 172 1.34 -6.55 4.47
CA GLY A 172 1.96 -7.33 5.53
C GLY A 172 1.20 -7.27 6.86
N HIS A 173 0.57 -6.15 7.16
CA HIS A 173 -0.28 -5.97 8.35
C HIS A 173 -1.50 -6.89 8.39
N ASN A 174 -1.88 -7.54 7.31
CA ASN A 174 -2.88 -8.61 7.39
C ASN A 174 -2.40 -9.82 8.20
N TRP A 175 -1.11 -10.00 8.39
CA TRP A 175 -0.50 -10.98 9.31
C TRP A 175 -0.14 -10.36 10.66
N PHE A 176 0.60 -9.25 10.64
CA PHE A 176 0.98 -8.46 11.81
C PHE A 176 -0.06 -7.39 12.05
N TYR A 177 -0.81 -7.45 13.09
CA TYR A 177 -2.07 -6.80 13.42
C TYR A 177 -3.29 -7.67 13.04
N GLY A 178 -3.49 -8.05 11.77
CA GLY A 178 -4.66 -8.78 11.32
C GLY A 178 -4.80 -10.18 11.93
N ILE A 179 -3.86 -11.09 11.68
CA ILE A 179 -3.87 -12.46 12.23
C ILE A 179 -3.42 -12.50 13.68
N LEU A 180 -2.40 -11.72 14.05
CA LEU A 180 -1.95 -11.64 15.44
C LEU A 180 -3.01 -11.08 16.39
N GLY A 181 -3.84 -10.15 15.91
CA GLY A 181 -4.89 -9.54 16.73
C GLY A 181 -4.35 -8.71 17.90
N ASN A 182 -3.15 -8.15 17.77
CA ASN A 182 -2.54 -7.28 18.77
C ASN A 182 -3.19 -5.90 18.79
N ASN A 183 -3.08 -5.20 19.92
CA ASN A 183 -3.41 -3.78 19.98
C ASN A 183 -2.25 -2.95 19.42
N GLU A 184 -2.41 -2.41 18.23
CA GLU A 184 -1.41 -1.60 17.51
C GLU A 184 -0.95 -0.37 18.32
N ARG A 185 -1.83 0.19 19.14
CA ARG A 185 -1.57 1.41 19.90
C ARG A 185 -0.78 1.16 21.18
N ASP A 186 -0.96 0.02 21.80
CA ASP A 186 -0.25 -0.34 23.03
C ASP A 186 1.02 -1.14 22.74
N HIS A 187 1.05 -1.89 21.63
CA HIS A 187 2.16 -2.74 21.24
C HIS A 187 2.59 -2.50 19.79
N THR A 188 2.88 -1.24 19.45
CA THR A 188 3.24 -0.81 18.09
C THR A 188 4.40 -1.62 17.49
N TRP A 189 5.36 -2.08 18.31
CA TRP A 189 6.48 -2.88 17.84
C TRP A 189 6.07 -4.27 17.30
N LEU A 190 4.96 -4.85 17.81
CA LEU A 190 4.42 -6.11 17.30
C LEU A 190 3.77 -5.95 15.92
N ASP A 191 3.18 -4.81 15.69
CA ASP A 191 2.55 -4.44 14.44
C ASP A 191 3.62 -3.98 13.42
N GLU A 192 4.18 -2.84 13.65
CA GLU A 192 5.09 -2.16 12.72
C GLU A 192 6.46 -2.82 12.64
N GLY A 193 7.01 -3.21 13.78
CA GLY A 193 8.38 -3.69 13.83
C GLY A 193 8.56 -5.10 13.28
N LEU A 194 7.64 -6.02 13.56
CA LEU A 194 7.66 -7.36 12.95
C LEU A 194 7.32 -7.30 11.47
N ASN A 195 6.44 -6.37 11.09
CA ASN A 195 6.12 -6.14 9.69
C ASN A 195 7.34 -5.58 8.95
N GLU A 196 8.07 -4.62 9.51
CA GLU A 196 9.29 -4.06 8.91
C GLU A 196 10.40 -5.12 8.76
N TYR A 197 10.59 -6.01 9.74
CA TYR A 197 11.46 -7.16 9.59
C TYR A 197 11.05 -8.03 8.39
N SER A 198 9.76 -8.19 8.19
CA SER A 198 9.21 -8.99 7.08
C SER A 198 9.39 -8.30 5.74
N ASN A 199 9.36 -6.97 5.71
CA ASN A 199 9.69 -6.16 4.53
C ASN A 199 11.14 -6.39 4.08
N ILE A 200 12.08 -6.46 5.02
CA ILE A 200 13.47 -6.80 4.72
C ILE A 200 13.53 -8.18 4.05
N ARG A 201 12.89 -9.19 4.64
CA ARG A 201 12.84 -10.54 4.07
C ARG A 201 12.23 -10.59 2.67
N TYR A 202 11.14 -9.84 2.45
CA TYR A 202 10.51 -9.72 1.13
C TYR A 202 11.51 -9.17 0.12
N TRP A 203 12.17 -8.06 0.47
CA TRP A 203 13.10 -7.38 -0.41
C TRP A 203 14.29 -8.24 -0.79
N GLU A 204 14.88 -8.93 0.17
CA GLU A 204 15.97 -9.89 -0.06
C GLU A 204 15.55 -11.03 -0.98
N LYS A 205 14.33 -11.55 -0.82
CA LYS A 205 13.84 -12.67 -1.65
C LYS A 205 13.48 -12.26 -3.06
N LYS A 206 12.80 -11.11 -3.21
CA LYS A 206 12.38 -10.64 -4.53
C LYS A 206 13.55 -10.07 -5.34
N TYR A 207 14.49 -9.41 -4.69
CA TYR A 207 15.59 -8.69 -5.32
C TYR A 207 16.98 -9.25 -5.02
N SER A 208 17.06 -10.56 -4.71
CA SER A 208 18.32 -11.25 -4.40
C SER A 208 19.43 -11.03 -5.43
N ASP A 209 19.08 -10.97 -6.72
CA ASP A 209 20.03 -10.83 -7.83
C ASP A 209 20.50 -9.39 -8.04
N ARG A 210 19.91 -8.41 -7.35
CA ARG A 210 20.23 -6.99 -7.50
C ARG A 210 21.07 -6.42 -6.34
N ASN A 211 21.84 -7.27 -5.62
CA ASN A 211 22.63 -6.87 -4.45
C ASN A 211 21.79 -6.12 -3.38
N ASN A 212 20.53 -6.51 -3.20
CA ASN A 212 19.60 -5.92 -2.23
C ASN A 212 19.50 -4.38 -2.32
N GLN A 213 19.63 -3.81 -3.52
CA GLN A 213 19.56 -2.36 -3.73
C GLN A 213 18.17 -1.87 -3.34
N PHE A 214 18.09 -1.28 -2.16
CA PHE A 214 16.86 -0.69 -1.66
C PHE A 214 16.55 0.63 -2.37
N VAL A 215 15.29 0.86 -2.64
CA VAL A 215 14.78 1.95 -3.47
C VAL A 215 15.06 3.35 -2.91
N ILE A 216 15.25 3.48 -1.61
CA ILE A 216 15.70 4.74 -0.97
C ILE A 216 17.13 5.12 -1.42
N GLN A 217 17.81 4.21 -2.12
CA GLN A 217 19.20 4.39 -2.57
C GLN A 217 19.40 5.71 -3.32
N ASP A 218 18.52 6.07 -4.24
CA ASP A 218 18.65 7.32 -4.99
C ASP A 218 18.48 8.57 -4.11
N ILE A 219 17.57 8.52 -3.14
CA ILE A 219 17.35 9.62 -2.20
C ILE A 219 18.55 9.78 -1.27
N ILE A 220 19.07 8.68 -0.74
CA ILE A 220 20.20 8.69 0.21
C ILE A 220 21.51 8.95 -0.51
N GLN A 221 21.74 8.36 -1.68
CA GLN A 221 22.93 8.63 -2.48
C GLN A 221 23.04 10.09 -2.88
N ASN A 222 21.95 10.69 -3.36
CA ASN A 222 21.93 12.07 -3.79
C ASN A 222 21.99 13.09 -2.65
N LYS A 223 21.46 12.75 -1.46
CA LYS A 223 21.42 13.66 -0.32
C LYS A 223 22.56 13.47 0.68
N LEU A 224 23.02 12.23 0.87
CA LEU A 224 24.01 11.90 1.91
C LEU A 224 25.38 11.47 1.33
N GLY A 225 25.53 11.38 0.01
CA GLY A 225 26.80 10.98 -0.61
C GLY A 225 27.24 9.55 -0.27
N VAL A 226 26.34 8.69 0.16
CA VAL A 226 26.64 7.31 0.53
C VAL A 226 26.78 6.44 -0.71
N GLY A 227 27.81 5.59 -0.79
CA GLY A 227 28.16 4.82 -1.97
C GLY A 227 27.09 3.84 -2.46
N LYS A 228 27.31 3.26 -3.64
CA LYS A 228 26.36 2.43 -4.42
C LYS A 228 25.90 1.11 -3.73
N ASN A 229 26.45 0.75 -2.58
CA ASN A 229 26.17 -0.53 -1.87
C ASN A 229 25.36 -0.30 -0.59
N PHE A 230 24.41 0.61 -0.62
CA PHE A 230 23.54 0.86 0.50
C PHE A 230 22.40 -0.16 0.49
N ASP A 231 22.42 -1.11 1.39
CA ASP A 231 21.35 -2.08 1.54
C ASP A 231 20.31 -1.68 2.62
N ILE A 232 19.22 -2.41 2.67
CA ILE A 232 18.14 -2.14 3.61
C ILE A 232 18.59 -2.31 5.08
N HIS A 233 19.50 -3.24 5.36
CA HIS A 233 20.02 -3.44 6.72
C HIS A 233 20.84 -2.24 7.17
N LEU A 234 21.69 -1.69 6.30
CA LEU A 234 22.47 -0.51 6.62
C LEU A 234 21.56 0.69 6.94
N PHE A 235 20.45 0.83 6.25
CA PHE A 235 19.44 1.86 6.55
C PHE A 235 18.94 1.74 8.00
N HIS A 236 18.53 0.55 8.43
CA HIS A 236 18.05 0.30 9.79
C HIS A 236 19.16 0.52 10.85
N TYR A 237 20.36 0.01 10.61
CA TYR A 237 21.49 0.23 11.51
C TYR A 237 21.84 1.70 11.68
N LEU A 238 21.86 2.49 10.60
CA LEU A 238 22.12 3.92 10.69
C LEU A 238 21.01 4.67 11.42
N SER A 239 19.75 4.27 11.22
CA SER A 239 18.62 4.84 11.95
C SER A 239 18.72 4.58 13.44
N ILE A 240 19.07 3.36 13.87
CA ILE A 240 19.31 3.02 15.28
C ILE A 240 20.48 3.80 15.84
N ALA A 241 21.59 3.90 15.12
CA ALA A 241 22.76 4.65 15.55
C ALA A 241 22.46 6.14 15.76
N ALA A 242 21.64 6.73 14.87
CA ALA A 242 21.20 8.12 15.01
C ALA A 242 20.36 8.32 16.28
N ILE A 243 19.41 7.42 16.55
CA ILE A 243 18.55 7.45 17.73
C ILE A 243 19.39 7.26 19.02
N ALA A 244 20.31 6.29 19.04
CA ALA A 244 21.19 6.06 20.17
C ALA A 244 22.07 7.28 20.48
N LYS A 245 22.48 8.01 19.45
CA LYS A 245 23.28 9.23 19.57
C LYS A 245 22.47 10.41 20.13
N SER A 246 21.18 10.50 19.82
CA SER A 246 20.31 11.58 20.31
C SER A 246 20.01 11.50 21.80
N ARG A 247 20.23 10.35 22.43
CA ARG A 247 19.87 10.02 23.82
C ARG A 247 18.37 10.09 24.14
N ASP A 248 17.53 10.11 23.12
CA ASP A 248 16.07 10.20 23.26
C ASP A 248 15.39 8.83 23.10
N ALA A 249 16.17 7.74 23.11
CA ALA A 249 15.64 6.40 22.96
C ALA A 249 14.68 6.04 24.10
N GLN A 250 13.51 5.55 23.74
CA GLN A 250 12.49 5.04 24.66
C GLN A 250 12.41 3.51 24.59
N PRO A 251 11.84 2.82 25.58
CA PRO A 251 11.48 1.41 25.47
C PRO A 251 10.58 1.17 24.27
N LEU A 252 10.66 0.00 23.64
CA LEU A 252 9.78 -0.36 22.51
C LEU A 252 8.36 -0.68 23.00
N ASP A 253 8.24 -1.29 24.17
CA ASP A 253 6.94 -1.70 24.72
C ASP A 253 6.32 -0.55 25.53
N ILE A 254 5.97 0.53 24.81
CA ILE A 254 5.21 1.66 25.33
C ILE A 254 4.06 1.97 24.39
N SER A 255 2.96 2.51 24.93
CA SER A 255 1.83 2.96 24.12
C SER A 255 2.25 4.04 23.11
N ALA A 256 1.64 4.03 21.93
CA ALA A 256 1.89 5.02 20.87
C ALA A 256 1.76 6.46 21.38
N ASN A 257 0.84 6.72 22.33
CA ASN A 257 0.60 8.04 22.92
C ASN A 257 1.70 8.49 23.89
N GLU A 258 2.55 7.58 24.34
CA GLU A 258 3.64 7.86 25.28
C GLU A 258 4.97 8.18 24.59
N ASN A 259 4.99 8.14 23.26
CA ASN A 259 6.17 8.53 22.48
C ASN A 259 6.41 10.04 22.58
N PHE A 260 7.64 10.43 22.88
CA PHE A 260 8.04 11.84 23.01
C PHE A 260 7.98 12.61 21.70
N SER A 261 8.09 11.91 20.58
CA SER A 261 8.12 12.52 19.25
C SER A 261 7.74 11.50 18.18
N TYR A 262 7.45 11.97 16.98
CA TYR A 262 7.26 11.11 15.81
C TYR A 262 8.50 10.26 15.49
N ALA A 263 9.71 10.79 15.77
CA ALA A 263 10.94 10.03 15.59
C ALA A 263 11.04 8.87 16.61
N ASN A 264 10.53 9.04 17.84
CA ASN A 264 10.45 7.96 18.82
C ASN A 264 9.45 6.88 18.40
N TYR A 265 8.29 7.26 17.88
CA TYR A 265 7.34 6.32 17.30
C TYR A 265 7.99 5.49 16.17
N GLY A 266 8.73 6.13 15.27
CA GLY A 266 9.48 5.47 14.19
C GLY A 266 10.53 4.45 14.64
N GLN A 267 10.95 4.47 15.92
CA GLN A 267 11.86 3.44 16.46
C GLN A 267 11.24 2.04 16.51
N ASN A 268 9.91 1.95 16.62
CA ASN A 268 9.20 0.68 16.60
C ASN A 268 9.46 -0.09 15.31
N TYR A 269 9.53 0.61 14.18
CA TYR A 269 9.89 0.02 12.88
C TYR A 269 11.34 -0.45 12.86
N THR A 270 12.27 0.45 13.09
CA THR A 270 13.69 0.21 12.80
C THR A 270 14.39 -0.67 13.81
N ARG A 271 14.08 -0.53 15.10
CA ARG A 271 14.75 -1.30 16.15
C ARG A 271 14.30 -2.76 16.16
N THR A 272 13.01 -3.02 16.01
CA THR A 272 12.49 -4.39 15.98
C THR A 272 12.96 -5.11 14.72
N ALA A 273 13.07 -4.42 13.58
CA ALA A 273 13.49 -5.01 12.32
C ALA A 273 14.91 -5.59 12.31
N VAL A 274 15.77 -5.21 13.25
CA VAL A 274 17.17 -5.66 13.34
C VAL A 274 17.49 -6.46 14.62
N MET A 275 16.51 -6.67 15.48
CA MET A 275 16.65 -7.56 16.66
C MET A 275 16.58 -9.03 16.23
#